data_14332bf24900f3d4e89e8689ab9404da
#
_entry.id   14332bf24900f3d4e89e8689ab9404da
#
_cell.length_a   1.000
_cell.length_b   1.000
_cell.length_c   1.000
_cell.angle_alpha   90.00
_cell.angle_beta   90.00
_cell.angle_gamma   90.00
#
_symmetry.space_group_name_H-M   'P 1'
#
loop_
_entity.id
_entity.type
_entity.pdbx_description
1 polymer ?
#
loop_
_entity_poly.entity_id
_entity_poly.type
_entity_poly.pdbx_seq_one_letter_code
_entity_poly.pdbx_strand_id
1 'polypeptide(L)'
;PTTDPFIYPENVASFFMKCARVDVEHIKTTDEFISGQFASYHIYPYYPDCFNYIDNYSDYGISDVSSFLTEDGKINTYKAYLQAINNHHTMPVVISEFGVSTGRGMAQKDQNTNRNQGNTSETEQGYALISCYEDIMSAGSSGAIVFTWQDEWFKRTWNTMYAVNLRRTPY
;
A
#
# COMPACT_ATOMS: atom_id res chain seq x y z
N PRO A 1 -2.31 -3.33 4.23
CA PRO A 1 -1.51 -4.49 4.61
C PRO A 1 -2.05 -5.13 5.87
N THR A 2 -1.83 -6.41 6.02
CA THR A 2 -2.19 -7.14 7.23
C THR A 2 -1.14 -6.98 8.33
N THR A 3 -0.04 -6.35 8.01
CA THR A 3 1.09 -6.09 8.93
C THR A 3 1.70 -4.73 8.64
N ASP A 4 1.96 -3.95 9.68
CA ASP A 4 2.78 -2.74 9.60
C ASP A 4 3.52 -2.48 10.93
N PRO A 5 4.53 -1.58 10.99
CA PRO A 5 5.29 -1.35 12.20
C PRO A 5 4.61 -0.39 13.19
N PHE A 6 3.53 0.29 12.80
CA PHE A 6 2.98 1.39 13.57
C PHE A 6 2.01 0.95 14.67
N ILE A 7 1.90 1.81 15.68
CA ILE A 7 0.85 1.76 16.70
C ILE A 7 -0.12 2.89 16.38
N TYR A 8 -1.38 2.55 16.17
CA TYR A 8 -2.43 3.52 15.91
C TYR A 8 -3.19 3.86 17.20
N PRO A 9 -3.77 5.08 17.30
CA PRO A 9 -4.69 5.41 18.37
C PRO A 9 -5.85 4.41 18.46
N GLU A 10 -6.36 4.18 19.66
CA GLU A 10 -7.37 3.15 19.91
C GLU A 10 -8.65 3.32 19.08
N ASN A 11 -9.09 4.56 18.85
CA ASN A 11 -10.24 4.87 18.01
C ASN A 11 -10.01 4.47 16.54
N VAL A 12 -8.79 4.57 16.03
CA VAL A 12 -8.42 4.12 14.69
C VAL A 12 -8.23 2.61 14.69
N ALA A 13 -7.49 2.07 15.64
CA ALA A 13 -7.21 0.64 15.76
C ALA A 13 -8.47 -0.21 15.94
N SER A 14 -9.47 0.28 16.65
CA SER A 14 -10.74 -0.44 16.87
C SER A 14 -11.56 -0.56 15.58
N PHE A 15 -11.47 0.40 14.69
CA PHE A 15 -12.20 0.43 13.43
C PHE A 15 -11.55 -0.47 12.36
N PHE A 16 -10.21 -0.45 12.29
CA PHE A 16 -9.42 -1.21 11.31
C PHE A 16 -8.81 -2.49 11.87
N MET A 17 -9.33 -2.94 12.95
CA MET A 17 -8.88 -4.09 13.71
C MET A 17 -8.26 -5.18 12.88
N LYS A 18 -7.04 -5.53 13.20
CA LYS A 18 -6.40 -6.81 12.88
C LYS A 18 -5.24 -6.77 11.91
N CYS A 19 -4.64 -5.60 11.72
CA CYS A 19 -3.26 -5.59 11.27
C CYS A 19 -2.39 -6.06 12.46
N ALA A 20 -1.75 -7.20 12.32
CA ALA A 20 -0.73 -7.58 13.28
C ALA A 20 0.41 -6.58 13.16
N ARG A 21 0.76 -5.93 14.28
CA ARG A 21 1.96 -5.09 14.32
C ARG A 21 3.18 -5.99 14.15
N VAL A 22 3.89 -5.80 13.06
CA VAL A 22 5.16 -6.47 12.79
C VAL A 22 6.19 -5.42 12.43
N ASP A 23 7.20 -5.28 13.28
CA ASP A 23 8.29 -4.35 13.07
C ASP A 23 9.57 -5.13 12.71
N VAL A 24 9.93 -5.10 11.44
CA VAL A 24 11.10 -5.83 10.93
C VAL A 24 12.44 -5.27 11.43
N GLU A 25 12.46 -4.08 12.05
CA GLU A 25 13.64 -3.55 12.73
C GLU A 25 14.10 -4.42 13.91
N HIS A 26 13.23 -5.29 14.39
CA HIS A 26 13.61 -6.29 15.41
C HIS A 26 14.46 -7.44 14.85
N ILE A 27 14.48 -7.62 13.54
CA ILE A 27 15.30 -8.64 12.87
C ILE A 27 16.67 -8.03 12.62
N LYS A 28 17.69 -8.58 13.24
CA LYS A 28 19.07 -8.12 13.09
C LYS A 28 19.91 -9.18 12.37
N THR A 29 20.78 -8.72 11.49
CA THR A 29 21.80 -9.57 10.89
C THR A 29 22.94 -9.82 11.87
N THR A 30 23.67 -10.93 11.70
CA THR A 30 24.94 -11.18 12.38
C THR A 30 26.10 -10.60 11.57
N ASP A 31 27.27 -10.49 12.21
CA ASP A 31 28.47 -9.94 11.55
C ASP A 31 28.95 -10.80 10.36
N GLU A 32 28.57 -12.08 10.33
CA GLU A 32 28.88 -12.99 9.22
C GLU A 32 27.97 -12.77 8.00
N PHE A 33 26.82 -12.11 8.18
CA PHE A 33 25.86 -11.86 7.11
C PHE A 33 26.19 -10.55 6.38
N ILE A 34 27.11 -10.64 5.42
CA ILE A 34 27.65 -9.48 4.70
C ILE A 34 26.74 -8.90 3.61
N SER A 35 25.70 -9.65 3.22
CA SER A 35 24.79 -9.22 2.13
C SER A 35 23.85 -8.08 2.53
N GLY A 36 23.70 -7.83 3.83
CA GLY A 36 22.74 -6.84 4.33
C GLY A 36 21.29 -7.31 4.24
N GLN A 37 20.38 -6.44 4.64
CA GLN A 37 18.93 -6.70 4.62
C GLN A 37 18.16 -5.48 4.14
N PHE A 38 16.92 -5.68 3.73
CA PHE A 38 16.00 -4.62 3.38
C PHE A 38 14.59 -4.97 3.89
N ALA A 39 13.80 -3.94 4.15
CA ALA A 39 12.38 -4.11 4.47
C ALA A 39 11.57 -4.25 3.18
N SER A 40 10.66 -5.21 3.13
CA SER A 40 9.83 -5.52 1.97
C SER A 40 8.35 -5.45 2.33
N TYR A 41 7.61 -4.61 1.59
CA TYR A 41 6.19 -4.38 1.84
C TYR A 41 5.34 -4.49 0.58
N HIS A 42 4.11 -5.00 0.75
CA HIS A 42 3.05 -4.89 -0.24
C HIS A 42 2.16 -3.71 0.15
N ILE A 43 2.21 -2.61 -0.59
CA ILE A 43 1.47 -1.39 -0.27
C ILE A 43 0.65 -0.96 -1.48
N TYR A 44 -0.67 -1.00 -1.32
CA TYR A 44 -1.62 -0.63 -2.35
C TYR A 44 -2.28 0.72 -2.03
N PRO A 45 -2.66 1.53 -3.05
CA PRO A 45 -3.11 2.90 -2.84
C PRO A 45 -4.48 3.04 -2.14
N TYR A 46 -5.24 1.96 -2.02
CA TYR A 46 -6.49 1.88 -1.26
C TYR A 46 -6.28 1.27 0.14
N TYR A 47 -5.07 0.93 0.50
CA TYR A 47 -4.55 0.63 1.82
C TYR A 47 -3.28 1.46 2.05
N PRO A 48 -3.01 1.94 3.23
CA PRO A 48 -3.73 1.79 4.48
C PRO A 48 -4.79 2.89 4.67
N ASP A 49 -6.01 2.49 4.84
CA ASP A 49 -7.12 3.42 5.08
C ASP A 49 -6.96 4.18 6.42
N CYS A 50 -6.21 3.61 7.37
CA CYS A 50 -5.99 4.20 8.68
C CYS A 50 -5.36 5.60 8.63
N PHE A 51 -4.55 5.91 7.62
CA PHE A 51 -3.98 7.25 7.44
C PHE A 51 -5.03 8.32 7.06
N ASN A 52 -6.22 7.92 6.64
CA ASN A 52 -7.36 8.83 6.46
C ASN A 52 -7.98 9.31 7.78
N TYR A 53 -7.67 8.67 8.90
CA TYR A 53 -8.34 8.87 10.19
C TYR A 53 -7.40 9.27 11.31
N ILE A 54 -6.11 9.48 11.04
CA ILE A 54 -5.17 9.98 12.02
C ILE A 54 -5.22 11.52 12.05
N ASP A 55 -5.18 12.06 13.25
CA ASP A 55 -5.23 13.52 13.46
C ASP A 55 -3.84 14.17 13.40
N ASN A 56 -2.79 13.40 13.73
CA ASN A 56 -1.46 13.95 13.88
C ASN A 56 -0.41 13.11 13.10
N TYR A 57 -0.05 13.60 11.94
CA TYR A 57 0.95 12.96 11.07
C TYR A 57 2.37 13.03 11.64
N SER A 58 2.65 13.96 12.56
CA SER A 58 3.99 14.06 13.18
C SER A 58 4.34 12.85 14.04
N ASP A 59 3.35 12.13 14.56
CA ASP A 59 3.56 10.89 15.31
C ASP A 59 4.15 9.77 14.44
N TYR A 60 4.06 9.92 13.13
CA TYR A 60 4.60 8.99 12.12
C TYR A 60 5.78 9.59 11.34
N GLY A 61 6.45 10.61 11.91
CA GLY A 61 7.62 11.22 11.31
C GLY A 61 7.35 12.18 10.16
N ILE A 62 6.10 12.66 10.01
CA ILE A 62 5.70 13.60 8.97
C ILE A 62 5.39 14.95 9.61
N SER A 63 6.33 15.88 9.54
CA SER A 63 6.20 17.22 10.15
C SER A 63 5.44 18.22 9.28
N ASP A 64 5.42 18.02 7.97
CA ASP A 64 4.76 18.88 7.00
C ASP A 64 3.87 18.08 6.05
N VAL A 65 2.57 18.27 6.16
CA VAL A 65 1.58 17.60 5.33
C VAL A 65 1.36 18.29 3.98
N SER A 66 1.89 19.49 3.77
CA SER A 66 1.66 20.26 2.54
C SER A 66 2.23 19.57 1.29
N SER A 67 3.30 18.78 1.46
CA SER A 67 3.91 18.00 0.37
C SER A 67 3.12 16.76 -0.05
N PHE A 68 2.04 16.45 0.67
CA PHE A 68 1.17 15.30 0.40
C PHE A 68 -0.21 15.71 -0.11
N LEU A 69 -0.43 16.98 -0.42
CA LEU A 69 -1.71 17.43 -0.95
C LEU A 69 -1.84 17.07 -2.44
N THR A 70 -3.02 16.59 -2.80
CA THR A 70 -3.45 16.43 -4.19
C THR A 70 -3.79 17.80 -4.80
N GLU A 71 -4.01 17.88 -6.10
CA GLU A 71 -4.37 19.13 -6.79
C GLU A 71 -5.66 19.76 -6.25
N ASP A 72 -6.61 18.95 -5.77
CA ASP A 72 -7.87 19.39 -5.16
C ASP A 72 -7.78 19.57 -3.63
N GLY A 73 -6.56 19.59 -3.08
CA GLY A 73 -6.28 19.93 -1.68
C GLY A 73 -6.57 18.83 -0.67
N LYS A 74 -6.79 17.61 -1.12
CA LYS A 74 -6.94 16.44 -0.24
C LYS A 74 -5.57 15.84 0.09
N ILE A 75 -5.49 15.12 1.18
CA ILE A 75 -4.23 14.42 1.53
C ILE A 75 -4.10 13.14 0.73
N ASN A 76 -2.96 12.99 0.05
CA ASN A 76 -2.52 11.72 -0.53
C ASN A 76 -1.98 10.82 0.59
N THR A 77 -2.88 10.09 1.22
CA THR A 77 -2.56 9.23 2.36
C THR A 77 -1.66 8.05 1.99
N TYR A 78 -1.69 7.61 0.73
CA TYR A 78 -0.77 6.60 0.21
C TYR A 78 0.69 7.09 0.27
N LYS A 79 0.95 8.28 -0.27
CA LYS A 79 2.28 8.89 -0.21
C LYS A 79 2.72 9.16 1.23
N ALA A 80 1.81 9.65 2.08
CA ALA A 80 2.10 9.90 3.49
C ALA A 80 2.50 8.62 4.22
N TYR A 81 1.79 7.52 3.98
CA TYR A 81 2.13 6.22 4.57
C TYR A 81 3.48 5.70 4.07
N LEU A 82 3.76 5.80 2.78
CA LEU A 82 5.07 5.44 2.21
C LEU A 82 6.20 6.22 2.86
N GLN A 83 6.02 7.53 3.06
CA GLN A 83 7.00 8.37 3.73
C GLN A 83 7.19 7.94 5.19
N ALA A 84 6.10 7.64 5.91
CA ALA A 84 6.18 7.17 7.29
C ALA A 84 6.95 5.84 7.39
N ILE A 85 6.68 4.88 6.49
CA ILE A 85 7.41 3.60 6.43
C ILE A 85 8.91 3.84 6.17
N ASN A 86 9.26 4.68 5.20
CA ASN A 86 10.66 4.98 4.91
C ASN A 86 11.36 5.70 6.07
N ASN A 87 10.67 6.62 6.75
CA ASN A 87 11.23 7.31 7.92
C ASN A 87 11.44 6.38 9.14
N HIS A 88 10.59 5.35 9.25
CA HIS A 88 10.66 4.39 10.35
C HIS A 88 11.88 3.46 10.25
N HIS A 89 12.22 3.04 9.04
CA HIS A 89 13.27 2.04 8.84
C HIS A 89 14.67 2.62 8.75
N THR A 90 15.62 1.90 9.33
CA THR A 90 17.08 2.18 9.21
C THR A 90 17.72 1.45 8.03
N MET A 91 16.99 0.53 7.42
CA MET A 91 17.39 -0.25 6.26
C MET A 91 16.65 0.22 5.00
N PRO A 92 17.15 -0.10 3.79
CA PRO A 92 16.42 0.18 2.56
C PRO A 92 15.01 -0.42 2.56
N VAL A 93 14.04 0.32 2.02
CA VAL A 93 12.65 -0.14 1.88
C VAL A 93 12.36 -0.43 0.42
N VAL A 94 11.83 -1.61 0.13
CA VAL A 94 11.37 -2.01 -1.21
C VAL A 94 9.87 -2.26 -1.15
N ILE A 95 9.13 -1.62 -2.03
CA ILE A 95 7.71 -1.89 -2.21
C ILE A 95 7.59 -3.03 -3.21
N SER A 96 7.59 -4.26 -2.68
CA SER A 96 7.63 -5.50 -3.46
C SER A 96 6.31 -5.86 -4.15
N GLU A 97 5.23 -5.18 -3.78
CA GLU A 97 4.00 -5.14 -4.57
C GLU A 97 3.31 -3.80 -4.44
N PHE A 98 2.97 -3.21 -5.57
CA PHE A 98 2.00 -2.13 -5.69
C PHE A 98 1.19 -2.29 -6.97
N GLY A 99 0.01 -1.70 -7.03
CA GLY A 99 -0.81 -1.78 -8.23
C GLY A 99 -2.24 -1.30 -8.01
N VAL A 100 -2.99 -1.28 -9.11
CA VAL A 100 -4.42 -0.96 -9.15
C VAL A 100 -5.08 -1.96 -10.09
N SER A 101 -6.12 -2.65 -9.63
CA SER A 101 -6.79 -3.64 -10.45
C SER A 101 -7.87 -3.02 -11.36
N THR A 102 -8.01 -3.59 -12.56
CA THR A 102 -9.09 -3.27 -13.52
C THR A 102 -10.31 -4.18 -13.39
N GLY A 103 -10.35 -5.03 -12.38
CA GLY A 103 -11.41 -6.02 -12.18
C GLY A 103 -12.82 -5.41 -12.18
N ARG A 104 -13.80 -6.21 -12.59
CA ARG A 104 -15.21 -5.80 -12.58
C ARG A 104 -15.71 -5.59 -11.15
N GLY A 105 -16.46 -4.50 -10.95
CA GLY A 105 -16.92 -4.09 -9.64
C GLY A 105 -15.80 -3.45 -8.82
N MET A 106 -16.20 -2.70 -7.81
CA MET A 106 -15.28 -1.96 -6.95
C MET A 106 -15.29 -2.56 -5.56
N ALA A 107 -14.13 -3.04 -5.14
CA ALA A 107 -13.94 -3.63 -3.82
C ALA A 107 -13.68 -2.56 -2.76
N GLN A 108 -12.82 -1.61 -3.09
CA GLN A 108 -12.45 -0.50 -2.23
C GLN A 108 -12.21 0.75 -3.07
N LYS A 109 -12.45 1.90 -2.46
CA LYS A 109 -12.23 3.22 -3.06
C LYS A 109 -11.40 4.08 -2.14
N ASP A 110 -10.30 4.62 -2.67
CA ASP A 110 -9.63 5.73 -2.02
C ASP A 110 -10.35 7.04 -2.35
N GLN A 111 -10.90 7.67 -1.33
CA GLN A 111 -11.71 8.88 -1.46
C GLN A 111 -10.86 10.12 -1.81
N ASN A 112 -9.56 10.08 -1.56
CA ASN A 112 -8.67 11.21 -1.73
C ASN A 112 -8.02 11.21 -3.12
N THR A 113 -7.51 10.06 -3.56
CA THR A 113 -6.76 9.96 -4.82
C THR A 113 -7.54 9.33 -5.96
N ASN A 114 -8.73 8.77 -5.67
CA ASN A 114 -9.57 7.98 -6.60
C ASN A 114 -8.86 6.76 -7.19
N ARG A 115 -7.84 6.24 -6.53
CA ARG A 115 -7.17 5.00 -6.89
C ARG A 115 -7.95 3.83 -6.29
N ASN A 116 -8.72 3.15 -7.10
CA ASN A 116 -9.70 2.18 -6.64
C ASN A 116 -9.22 0.74 -6.86
N GLN A 117 -9.67 -0.18 -6.00
CA GLN A 117 -9.57 -1.61 -6.25
C GLN A 117 -10.74 -2.08 -7.10
N GLY A 118 -10.52 -2.19 -8.40
CA GLY A 118 -11.52 -2.53 -9.39
C GLY A 118 -12.32 -1.34 -9.90
N ASN A 119 -13.16 -1.57 -10.89
CA ASN A 119 -13.93 -0.57 -11.62
C ASN A 119 -13.06 0.57 -12.18
N THR A 120 -11.92 0.20 -12.73
CA THR A 120 -10.91 1.09 -13.32
C THR A 120 -10.65 0.63 -14.74
N SER A 121 -10.65 1.52 -15.70
CA SER A 121 -10.25 1.21 -17.07
C SER A 121 -8.73 0.97 -17.17
N GLU A 122 -8.27 0.33 -18.23
CA GLU A 122 -6.84 0.10 -18.48
C GLU A 122 -6.04 1.41 -18.55
N THR A 123 -6.64 2.45 -19.14
CA THR A 123 -6.01 3.78 -19.22
C THR A 123 -5.87 4.42 -17.83
N GLU A 124 -6.93 4.39 -17.03
CA GLU A 124 -6.90 4.88 -15.64
C GLU A 124 -5.93 4.08 -14.78
N GLN A 125 -5.86 2.75 -14.99
CA GLN A 125 -4.87 1.90 -14.35
C GLN A 125 -3.44 2.36 -14.68
N GLY A 126 -3.17 2.63 -15.96
CA GLY A 126 -1.85 3.11 -16.40
C GLY A 126 -1.45 4.40 -15.70
N TYR A 127 -2.33 5.40 -15.65
CA TYR A 127 -2.06 6.65 -14.92
C TYR A 127 -1.89 6.42 -13.42
N ALA A 128 -2.73 5.60 -12.83
CA ALA A 128 -2.62 5.28 -11.41
C ALA A 128 -1.31 4.57 -11.06
N LEU A 129 -0.83 3.65 -11.91
CA LEU A 129 0.45 2.97 -11.73
C LEU A 129 1.63 3.95 -11.79
N ILE A 130 1.64 4.86 -12.76
CA ILE A 130 2.67 5.91 -12.87
C ILE A 130 2.68 6.77 -11.61
N SER A 131 1.51 7.27 -11.22
CA SER A 131 1.37 8.12 -10.04
C SER A 131 1.76 7.40 -8.73
N CYS A 132 1.41 6.12 -8.57
CA CYS A 132 1.85 5.31 -7.44
C CYS A 132 3.37 5.14 -7.42
N TYR A 133 3.98 4.88 -8.57
CA TYR A 133 5.43 4.75 -8.67
C TYR A 133 6.15 6.05 -8.30
N GLU A 134 5.66 7.19 -8.77
CA GLU A 134 6.18 8.52 -8.42
C GLU A 134 6.08 8.77 -6.91
N ASP A 135 4.95 8.43 -6.28
CA ASP A 135 4.79 8.52 -4.84
C ASP A 135 5.78 7.63 -4.08
N ILE A 136 5.98 6.37 -4.52
CA ILE A 136 6.93 5.43 -3.93
C ILE A 136 8.35 5.97 -4.00
N MET A 137 8.78 6.43 -5.16
CA MET A 137 10.13 6.95 -5.35
C MET A 137 10.36 8.26 -4.60
N SER A 138 9.38 9.17 -4.62
CA SER A 138 9.47 10.45 -3.90
C SER A 138 9.47 10.28 -2.37
N ALA A 139 8.89 9.21 -1.86
CA ALA A 139 8.92 8.86 -0.44
C ALA A 139 10.27 8.26 0.01
N GLY A 140 11.22 8.04 -0.90
CA GLY A 140 12.57 7.56 -0.58
C GLY A 140 12.73 6.04 -0.62
N SER A 141 11.77 5.29 -1.16
CA SER A 141 11.89 3.84 -1.32
C SER A 141 13.01 3.47 -2.29
N SER A 142 13.70 2.37 -2.01
CA SER A 142 14.83 1.89 -2.81
C SER A 142 14.41 1.13 -4.07
N GLY A 143 13.14 0.79 -4.19
CA GLY A 143 12.59 0.12 -5.38
C GLY A 143 11.11 -0.20 -5.25
N ALA A 144 10.49 -0.52 -6.39
CA ALA A 144 9.08 -0.86 -6.48
C ALA A 144 8.84 -1.93 -7.55
N ILE A 145 7.94 -2.88 -7.28
CA ILE A 145 7.57 -3.96 -8.18
C ILE A 145 6.07 -3.91 -8.42
N VAL A 146 5.70 -3.73 -9.67
CA VAL A 146 4.28 -3.70 -10.07
C VAL A 146 3.69 -5.11 -9.97
N PHE A 147 2.59 -5.23 -9.28
CA PHE A 147 1.79 -6.43 -9.25
C PHE A 147 0.51 -6.21 -10.05
N THR A 148 0.39 -6.79 -11.26
CA THR A 148 1.30 -7.75 -11.86
C THR A 148 1.31 -7.59 -13.38
N TRP A 149 2.30 -8.19 -14.07
CA TRP A 149 2.51 -8.08 -15.53
C TRP A 149 1.33 -8.63 -16.35
N GLN A 150 0.74 -9.74 -15.91
CA GLN A 150 -0.36 -10.39 -16.61
C GLN A 150 -1.54 -10.64 -15.68
N ASP A 151 -2.74 -10.72 -16.28
CA ASP A 151 -3.93 -11.17 -15.57
C ASP A 151 -3.74 -12.58 -15.01
N GLU A 152 -4.08 -12.73 -13.75
CA GLU A 152 -4.04 -14.02 -13.06
C GLU A 152 -5.40 -14.72 -13.17
N TRP A 153 -5.72 -15.25 -14.33
CA TRP A 153 -7.01 -15.89 -14.66
C TRP A 153 -7.43 -17.02 -13.72
N PHE A 154 -6.48 -17.65 -13.06
CA PHE A 154 -6.71 -18.72 -12.09
C PHE A 154 -7.02 -18.18 -10.69
N LYS A 155 -6.71 -16.92 -10.43
CA LYS A 155 -6.90 -16.31 -9.10
C LYS A 155 -8.37 -15.96 -8.88
N ARG A 156 -8.88 -16.38 -7.74
CA ARG A 156 -10.21 -15.99 -7.28
C ARG A 156 -10.07 -14.88 -6.27
N THR A 157 -10.61 -13.74 -6.62
CA THR A 157 -10.68 -12.64 -5.68
C THR A 157 -11.99 -12.70 -4.90
N TRP A 158 -11.96 -12.21 -3.66
CA TRP A 158 -13.13 -12.19 -2.81
C TRP A 158 -14.32 -11.42 -3.40
N ASN A 159 -14.10 -10.44 -4.24
CA ASN A 159 -15.15 -9.67 -4.93
C ASN A 159 -15.77 -10.38 -6.14
N THR A 160 -15.15 -11.45 -6.63
CA THR A 160 -15.67 -12.23 -7.77
C THR A 160 -15.97 -13.68 -7.40
N MET A 161 -15.66 -14.11 -6.20
CA MET A 161 -15.69 -15.51 -5.78
C MET A 161 -17.08 -16.16 -5.92
N TYR A 162 -18.14 -15.42 -5.65
CA TYR A 162 -19.52 -15.90 -5.79
C TYR A 162 -20.00 -15.98 -7.26
N ALA A 163 -19.36 -15.23 -8.16
CA ALA A 163 -19.70 -15.24 -9.59
C ALA A 163 -18.91 -16.29 -10.39
N VAL A 164 -17.89 -16.91 -9.77
CA VAL A 164 -17.01 -17.87 -10.43
C VAL A 164 -17.61 -19.26 -10.36
N ASN A 165 -17.91 -19.83 -11.53
CA ASN A 165 -18.33 -21.22 -11.64
C ASN A 165 -17.13 -22.16 -11.49
N LEU A 166 -16.95 -22.71 -10.31
CA LEU A 166 -15.82 -23.56 -9.94
C LEU A 166 -15.67 -24.81 -10.81
N ARG A 167 -16.75 -25.25 -11.48
CA ARG A 167 -16.73 -26.42 -12.37
C ARG A 167 -16.22 -26.10 -13.78
N ARG A 168 -16.12 -24.83 -14.12
CA ARG A 168 -15.72 -24.35 -15.45
C ARG A 168 -14.42 -23.56 -15.48
N THR A 169 -13.81 -23.31 -14.33
CA THR A 169 -12.55 -22.60 -14.26
C THR A 169 -11.43 -23.64 -14.47
N PRO A 170 -10.75 -23.65 -15.62
CA PRO A 170 -9.55 -24.46 -15.78
C PRO A 170 -8.49 -23.94 -14.81
N TYR A 171 -7.68 -24.83 -14.29
CA TYR A 171 -6.53 -24.51 -13.49
C TYR A 171 -5.39 -24.03 -14.37
#